data_eebeb2524dc2bf573d5ba050570ab98e
#
_entry.id   eebeb2524dc2bf573d5ba050570ab98e
#
_cell.length_a   1.000
_cell.length_b   1.000
_cell.length_c   1.000
_cell.angle_alpha   90.00
_cell.angle_beta   90.00
_cell.angle_gamma   90.00
#
_symmetry.space_group_name_H-M   'P 1'
#
loop_
_entity.id
_entity.type
_entity.pdbx_description
1 polymer ?
#
loop_
_entity_poly.entity_id
_entity_poly.type
_entity_poly.pdbx_seq_one_letter_code
_entity_poly.pdbx_strand_id
1 'polypeptide(L)'
;TVDGQKMSKSRGTFINAKTYLEYLDPEYLRYYYATKLSNGIDDLDINLEDFVAKVNSDLVGKVVNIASRCAGFINKQFDGQLASAPKSELVQEILDERENIALLYEQDEFSKAMRHIMSLADKANQYIAEHQPWAMIKIPGKEAEVQQVCSDGINMFRALMIYLKPVLPSLATRAEAFLNVAPLMWDDLSAPLANHQLNKFKPILARLEQRDVAKLIAASTESKSEIDSDTPPTGSPQTKGSKTKSSNEQESSPYISIDDFNKIDFRVAKVIAAEH
;
A
#
# COMPACT_ATOMS: atom_id res chain seq x y z
N THR A 1 -3.57 2.81 -16.38
CA THR A 1 -3.80 4.22 -16.73
C THR A 1 -3.65 5.11 -15.50
N VAL A 2 -3.58 6.44 -15.66
CA VAL A 2 -3.63 7.45 -14.59
C VAL A 2 -4.68 8.47 -15.00
N ASP A 3 -5.70 8.69 -14.16
CA ASP A 3 -6.87 9.54 -14.44
C ASP A 3 -7.45 9.29 -15.84
N GLY A 4 -7.65 8.02 -16.20
CA GLY A 4 -8.18 7.58 -17.50
C GLY A 4 -7.22 7.73 -18.68
N GLN A 5 -6.01 8.24 -18.48
CA GLN A 5 -5.02 8.42 -19.55
C GLN A 5 -4.00 7.29 -19.54
N LYS A 6 -3.69 6.75 -20.73
CA LYS A 6 -2.63 5.75 -20.86
C LYS A 6 -1.29 6.34 -20.41
N MET A 7 -0.59 5.65 -19.51
CA MET A 7 0.78 6.01 -19.12
C MET A 7 1.68 6.05 -20.35
N SER A 8 2.31 7.18 -20.58
CA SER A 8 3.21 7.39 -21.72
C SER A 8 4.34 8.32 -21.32
N LYS A 9 5.58 7.89 -21.56
CA LYS A 9 6.76 8.73 -21.34
C LYS A 9 6.73 9.97 -22.24
N SER A 10 6.31 9.81 -23.50
CA SER A 10 6.24 10.92 -24.49
C SER A 10 5.16 11.97 -24.15
N ARG A 11 4.10 11.59 -23.44
CA ARG A 11 3.02 12.50 -23.03
C ARG A 11 3.20 13.11 -21.63
N GLY A 12 4.21 12.66 -20.86
CA GLY A 12 4.42 13.11 -19.49
C GLY A 12 3.40 12.55 -18.49
N THR A 13 2.63 11.52 -18.86
CA THR A 13 1.65 10.85 -17.97
C THR A 13 2.22 9.60 -17.28
N PHE A 14 3.55 9.44 -17.34
CA PHE A 14 4.23 8.30 -16.75
C PHE A 14 4.82 8.68 -15.38
N ILE A 15 4.35 8.01 -14.33
CA ILE A 15 4.93 8.14 -12.99
C ILE A 15 6.02 7.08 -12.85
N ASN A 16 7.28 7.51 -12.74
CA ASN A 16 8.39 6.62 -12.49
C ASN A 16 8.38 6.16 -11.02
N ALA A 17 8.58 4.87 -10.76
CA ALA A 17 8.65 4.33 -9.41
C ALA A 17 9.72 5.00 -8.55
N LYS A 18 10.89 5.35 -9.12
CA LYS A 18 11.96 6.07 -8.41
C LYS A 18 11.45 7.43 -7.96
N THR A 19 10.87 8.22 -8.85
CA THR A 19 10.29 9.54 -8.54
C THR A 19 9.17 9.41 -7.49
N TYR A 20 8.31 8.37 -7.61
CA TYR A 20 7.27 8.13 -6.60
C TYR A 20 7.87 7.99 -5.19
N LEU A 21 8.93 7.17 -5.04
CA LEU A 21 9.59 6.90 -3.77
C LEU A 21 10.29 8.11 -3.13
N GLU A 22 10.59 9.15 -3.91
CA GLU A 22 11.16 10.41 -3.41
C GLU A 22 10.11 11.31 -2.74
N TYR A 23 8.83 11.15 -3.08
CA TYR A 23 7.75 12.01 -2.61
C TYR A 23 6.75 11.32 -1.69
N LEU A 24 6.48 10.03 -1.89
CA LEU A 24 5.43 9.31 -1.20
C LEU A 24 5.89 7.96 -0.64
N ASP A 25 5.31 7.57 0.50
CA ASP A 25 5.50 6.24 1.07
C ASP A 25 4.94 5.18 0.09
N PRO A 26 5.73 4.15 -0.28
CA PRO A 26 5.29 3.10 -1.19
C PRO A 26 4.04 2.35 -0.68
N GLU A 27 3.79 2.34 0.62
CA GLU A 27 2.65 1.64 1.19
C GLU A 27 1.30 2.25 0.82
N TYR A 28 1.25 3.55 0.55
CA TYR A 28 0.02 4.16 0.04
C TYR A 28 -0.40 3.56 -1.31
N LEU A 29 0.55 3.41 -2.22
CA LEU A 29 0.29 2.85 -3.54
C LEU A 29 0.02 1.34 -3.48
N ARG A 30 0.76 0.61 -2.64
CA ARG A 30 0.51 -0.82 -2.40
C ARG A 30 -0.91 -1.06 -1.90
N TYR A 31 -1.37 -0.28 -0.92
CA TYR A 31 -2.74 -0.35 -0.42
C TYR A 31 -3.76 -0.05 -1.50
N TYR A 32 -3.57 1.05 -2.24
CA TYR A 32 -4.49 1.45 -3.30
C TYR A 32 -4.62 0.36 -4.36
N TYR A 33 -3.51 -0.22 -4.82
CA TYR A 33 -3.55 -1.34 -5.74
C TYR A 33 -4.27 -2.55 -5.15
N ALA A 34 -3.99 -2.92 -3.90
CA ALA A 34 -4.67 -4.04 -3.26
C ALA A 34 -6.19 -3.84 -3.19
N THR A 35 -6.70 -2.58 -3.09
CA THR A 35 -8.14 -2.31 -3.13
C THR A 35 -8.78 -2.50 -4.52
N LYS A 36 -7.98 -2.55 -5.59
CA LYS A 36 -8.43 -2.66 -6.98
C LYS A 36 -8.15 -4.04 -7.59
N LEU A 37 -7.11 -4.74 -7.11
CA LEU A 37 -6.68 -6.02 -7.66
C LEU A 37 -7.64 -7.16 -7.32
N SER A 38 -7.95 -7.96 -8.33
CA SER A 38 -8.68 -9.21 -8.26
C SER A 38 -7.92 -10.29 -9.04
N ASN A 39 -8.41 -11.50 -9.06
CA ASN A 39 -7.88 -12.59 -9.88
C ASN A 39 -8.16 -12.43 -11.39
N GLY A 40 -8.78 -11.33 -11.82
CA GLY A 40 -9.03 -11.00 -13.22
C GLY A 40 -7.87 -10.28 -13.88
N ILE A 41 -7.93 -10.17 -15.22
CA ILE A 41 -6.97 -9.40 -16.04
C ILE A 41 -7.65 -8.09 -16.45
N ASP A 42 -7.67 -7.12 -15.52
CA ASP A 42 -8.26 -5.81 -15.77
C ASP A 42 -7.18 -4.73 -15.76
N ASP A 43 -7.33 -3.75 -16.66
CA ASP A 43 -6.50 -2.56 -16.65
C ASP A 43 -6.84 -1.70 -15.41
N LEU A 44 -5.82 -1.40 -14.60
CA LEU A 44 -5.99 -0.53 -13.44
C LEU A 44 -5.86 0.94 -13.83
N ASP A 45 -6.80 1.74 -13.34
CA ASP A 45 -6.72 3.19 -13.37
C ASP A 45 -6.40 3.76 -12.00
N ILE A 46 -5.35 4.58 -11.92
CA ILE A 46 -5.01 5.34 -10.73
C ILE A 46 -5.72 6.69 -10.85
N ASN A 47 -6.89 6.81 -10.23
CA ASN A 47 -7.50 8.12 -10.02
C ASN A 47 -6.84 8.76 -8.79
N LEU A 48 -6.21 9.91 -8.98
CA LEU A 48 -5.38 10.54 -7.93
C LEU A 48 -6.21 11.08 -6.76
N GLU A 49 -7.43 11.55 -7.00
CA GLU A 49 -8.33 12.00 -5.94
C GLU A 49 -8.84 10.81 -5.11
N ASP A 50 -9.28 9.73 -5.78
CA ASP A 50 -9.71 8.48 -5.14
C ASP A 50 -8.54 7.86 -4.35
N PHE A 51 -7.32 7.92 -4.88
CA PHE A 51 -6.11 7.45 -4.19
C PHE A 51 -5.91 8.16 -2.85
N VAL A 52 -5.92 9.50 -2.84
CA VAL A 52 -5.77 10.28 -1.59
C VAL A 52 -6.92 10.01 -0.64
N ALA A 53 -8.16 10.04 -1.13
CA ALA A 53 -9.35 9.81 -0.33
C ALA A 53 -9.34 8.42 0.30
N LYS A 54 -9.00 7.38 -0.49
CA LYS A 54 -9.00 5.99 -0.07
C LYS A 54 -7.94 5.71 1.00
N VAL A 55 -6.71 6.15 0.78
CA VAL A 55 -5.63 6.01 1.78
C VAL A 55 -5.99 6.70 3.08
N ASN A 56 -6.47 7.95 3.01
CA ASN A 56 -6.80 8.73 4.20
C ASN A 56 -8.02 8.20 4.95
N SER A 57 -9.07 7.77 4.25
CA SER A 57 -10.26 7.24 4.89
C SER A 57 -10.00 5.89 5.55
N ASP A 58 -9.38 4.96 4.84
CA ASP A 58 -9.25 3.59 5.28
C ASP A 58 -8.08 3.42 6.26
N LEU A 59 -6.87 3.83 5.88
CA LEU A 59 -5.71 3.58 6.72
C LEU A 59 -5.64 4.54 7.91
N VAL A 60 -5.76 5.85 7.66
CA VAL A 60 -5.65 6.84 8.74
C VAL A 60 -6.96 6.97 9.52
N GLY A 61 -8.08 7.11 8.79
CA GLY A 61 -9.40 7.36 9.38
C GLY A 61 -10.03 6.15 10.06
N LYS A 62 -9.69 4.92 9.65
CA LYS A 62 -10.23 3.70 10.26
C LYS A 62 -9.17 2.95 11.06
N VAL A 63 -8.13 2.40 10.41
CA VAL A 63 -7.20 1.46 11.06
C VAL A 63 -6.37 2.15 12.13
N VAL A 64 -5.59 3.18 11.78
CA VAL A 64 -4.73 3.89 12.73
C VAL A 64 -5.54 4.64 13.78
N ASN A 65 -6.74 5.09 13.43
CA ASN A 65 -7.65 5.77 14.33
C ASN A 65 -8.02 4.92 15.56
N ILE A 66 -8.21 3.60 15.39
CA ILE A 66 -8.48 2.67 16.48
C ILE A 66 -7.38 2.77 17.53
N ALA A 67 -6.12 2.59 17.11
CA ALA A 67 -4.97 2.68 18.01
C ALA A 67 -4.85 4.06 18.66
N SER A 68 -4.96 5.15 17.88
CA SER A 68 -4.78 6.51 18.40
C SER A 68 -5.83 6.90 19.43
N ARG A 69 -7.07 6.43 19.31
CA ARG A 69 -8.17 6.69 20.26
C ARG A 69 -8.02 5.92 21.56
N CYS A 70 -7.42 4.72 21.52
CA CYS A 70 -7.25 3.85 22.69
C CYS A 70 -5.91 4.08 23.40
N ALA A 71 -4.82 4.20 22.65
CA ALA A 71 -3.46 4.30 23.17
C ALA A 71 -3.27 5.48 24.13
N GLY A 72 -3.94 6.61 23.88
CA GLY A 72 -3.86 7.79 24.73
C GLY A 72 -4.33 7.51 26.15
N PHE A 73 -5.40 6.73 26.33
CA PHE A 73 -5.91 6.33 27.65
C PHE A 73 -5.00 5.30 28.29
N ILE A 74 -4.62 4.26 27.56
CA ILE A 74 -3.73 3.20 28.07
C ILE A 74 -2.40 3.79 28.52
N ASN A 75 -1.76 4.67 27.74
CA ASN A 75 -0.47 5.26 28.09
C ASN A 75 -0.55 6.27 29.24
N LYS A 76 -1.63 7.06 29.34
CA LYS A 76 -1.72 8.14 30.33
C LYS A 76 -2.30 7.73 31.67
N GLN A 77 -3.24 6.80 31.67
CA GLN A 77 -4.00 6.43 32.86
C GLN A 77 -3.57 5.07 33.44
N PHE A 78 -2.94 4.22 32.62
CA PHE A 78 -2.61 2.84 33.00
C PHE A 78 -1.14 2.50 32.67
N ASP A 79 -0.26 3.49 32.57
CA ASP A 79 1.18 3.33 32.32
C ASP A 79 1.52 2.39 31.14
N GLY A 80 0.66 2.36 30.12
CA GLY A 80 0.81 1.49 28.96
C GLY A 80 0.29 0.06 29.17
N GLN A 81 -0.24 -0.28 30.33
CA GLN A 81 -0.66 -1.64 30.69
C GLN A 81 -2.05 -1.97 30.15
N LEU A 82 -2.16 -3.06 29.36
CA LEU A 82 -3.44 -3.61 28.93
C LEU A 82 -4.13 -4.39 30.06
N ALA A 83 -5.45 -4.55 29.94
CA ALA A 83 -6.26 -5.39 30.83
C ALA A 83 -5.79 -6.86 30.81
N SER A 84 -6.23 -7.61 31.83
CA SER A 84 -5.83 -9.01 32.02
C SER A 84 -6.29 -9.97 30.93
N ALA A 85 -7.39 -9.65 30.25
CA ALA A 85 -7.90 -10.37 29.08
C ALA A 85 -8.90 -9.48 28.34
N PRO A 86 -9.10 -9.66 27.02
CA PRO A 86 -10.22 -9.06 26.30
C PRO A 86 -11.56 -9.56 26.88
N LYS A 87 -12.57 -8.69 26.81
CA LYS A 87 -13.95 -9.04 27.23
C LYS A 87 -14.96 -8.89 26.11
N SER A 88 -14.63 -8.12 25.06
CA SER A 88 -15.53 -7.97 23.93
C SER A 88 -15.49 -9.23 23.05
N GLU A 89 -16.67 -9.78 22.76
CA GLU A 89 -16.82 -10.88 21.79
C GLU A 89 -16.34 -10.47 20.39
N LEU A 90 -16.40 -9.17 20.07
CA LEU A 90 -15.91 -8.64 18.80
C LEU A 90 -14.39 -8.88 18.61
N VAL A 91 -13.60 -8.93 19.68
CA VAL A 91 -12.16 -9.29 19.57
C VAL A 91 -12.04 -10.70 19.01
N GLN A 92 -12.79 -11.66 19.56
CA GLN A 92 -12.76 -13.04 19.09
C GLN A 92 -13.34 -13.16 17.67
N GLU A 93 -14.46 -12.48 17.38
CA GLU A 93 -15.03 -12.43 16.03
C GLU A 93 -14.00 -11.99 14.98
N ILE A 94 -13.22 -10.94 15.28
CA ILE A 94 -12.17 -10.46 14.37
C ILE A 94 -11.03 -11.48 14.24
N LEU A 95 -10.63 -12.15 15.32
CA LEU A 95 -9.57 -13.17 15.27
C LEU A 95 -10.00 -14.40 14.45
N ASP A 96 -11.28 -14.78 14.52
CA ASP A 96 -11.83 -15.94 13.84
C ASP A 96 -11.94 -15.77 12.30
N GLU A 97 -11.85 -14.53 11.82
CA GLU A 97 -11.83 -14.25 10.36
C GLU A 97 -10.53 -14.66 9.66
N ARG A 98 -9.57 -15.21 10.38
CA ARG A 98 -8.24 -15.55 9.85
C ARG A 98 -8.27 -16.49 8.65
N GLU A 99 -9.11 -17.53 8.69
CA GLU A 99 -9.20 -18.50 7.59
C GLU A 99 -9.86 -17.88 6.35
N ASN A 100 -10.89 -17.07 6.56
CA ASN A 100 -11.60 -16.38 5.47
C ASN A 100 -10.67 -15.38 4.76
N ILE A 101 -9.92 -14.57 5.52
CA ILE A 101 -9.00 -13.59 4.95
C ILE A 101 -7.80 -14.27 4.30
N ALA A 102 -7.27 -15.37 4.89
CA ALA A 102 -6.22 -16.17 4.26
C ALA A 102 -6.65 -16.69 2.89
N LEU A 103 -7.84 -17.27 2.80
CA LEU A 103 -8.39 -17.78 1.55
C LEU A 103 -8.52 -16.68 0.48
N LEU A 104 -8.96 -15.48 0.85
CA LEU A 104 -9.04 -14.36 -0.09
C LEU A 104 -7.65 -13.97 -0.64
N TYR A 105 -6.62 -13.99 0.19
CA TYR A 105 -5.24 -13.75 -0.26
C TYR A 105 -4.72 -14.87 -1.17
N GLU A 106 -4.95 -16.14 -0.81
CA GLU A 106 -4.54 -17.29 -1.60
C GLU A 106 -5.22 -17.37 -2.98
N GLN A 107 -6.42 -16.79 -3.10
CA GLN A 107 -7.18 -16.71 -4.35
C GLN A 107 -6.90 -15.44 -5.17
N ASP A 108 -5.91 -14.63 -4.79
CA ASP A 108 -5.60 -13.33 -5.40
C ASP A 108 -6.77 -12.32 -5.37
N GLU A 109 -7.74 -12.51 -4.47
CA GLU A 109 -8.92 -11.66 -4.29
C GLU A 109 -8.63 -10.47 -3.35
N PHE A 110 -7.54 -9.74 -3.62
CA PHE A 110 -7.04 -8.65 -2.76
C PHE A 110 -8.09 -7.59 -2.49
N SER A 111 -8.88 -7.19 -3.49
CA SER A 111 -9.91 -6.17 -3.31
C SER A 111 -11.02 -6.61 -2.36
N LYS A 112 -11.35 -7.91 -2.35
CA LYS A 112 -12.31 -8.48 -1.40
C LYS A 112 -11.69 -8.54 0.00
N ALA A 113 -10.42 -8.97 0.11
CA ALA A 113 -9.70 -8.98 1.38
C ALA A 113 -9.65 -7.58 2.00
N MET A 114 -9.26 -6.53 1.23
CA MET A 114 -9.22 -5.15 1.74
C MET A 114 -10.60 -4.66 2.19
N ARG A 115 -11.65 -4.91 1.42
CA ARG A 115 -13.02 -4.54 1.83
C ARG A 115 -13.45 -5.25 3.11
N HIS A 116 -13.13 -6.52 3.24
CA HIS A 116 -13.48 -7.29 4.43
C HIS A 116 -12.74 -6.77 5.65
N ILE A 117 -11.41 -6.59 5.56
CA ILE A 117 -10.59 -6.02 6.65
C ILE A 117 -11.10 -4.62 7.05
N MET A 118 -11.47 -3.77 6.09
CA MET A 118 -12.02 -2.45 6.38
C MET A 118 -13.40 -2.51 7.06
N SER A 119 -14.22 -3.51 6.75
CA SER A 119 -15.48 -3.73 7.47
C SER A 119 -15.27 -4.12 8.93
N LEU A 120 -14.22 -4.91 9.24
CA LEU A 120 -13.82 -5.22 10.60
C LEU A 120 -13.29 -3.97 11.34
N ALA A 121 -12.53 -3.12 10.64
CA ALA A 121 -12.08 -1.83 11.18
C ALA A 121 -13.26 -0.88 11.50
N ASP A 122 -14.31 -0.90 10.67
CA ASP A 122 -15.54 -0.13 10.95
C ASP A 122 -16.24 -0.65 12.21
N LYS A 123 -16.39 -1.96 12.39
CA LYS A 123 -16.93 -2.57 13.63
C LYS A 123 -16.13 -2.17 14.87
N ALA A 124 -14.79 -2.21 14.79
CA ALA A 124 -13.91 -1.81 15.89
C ALA A 124 -14.07 -0.31 16.23
N ASN A 125 -14.17 0.58 15.23
CA ASN A 125 -14.43 2.00 15.46
C ASN A 125 -15.82 2.26 16.04
N GLN A 126 -16.83 1.51 15.61
CA GLN A 126 -18.18 1.57 16.15
C GLN A 126 -18.19 1.14 17.62
N TYR A 127 -17.55 0.03 17.97
CA TYR A 127 -17.39 -0.41 19.35
C TYR A 127 -16.82 0.68 20.26
N ILE A 128 -15.72 1.32 19.84
CA ILE A 128 -15.10 2.43 20.59
C ILE A 128 -16.05 3.63 20.69
N ALA A 129 -16.81 3.92 19.63
CA ALA A 129 -17.74 5.04 19.60
C ALA A 129 -18.96 4.82 20.51
N GLU A 130 -19.44 3.60 20.61
CA GLU A 130 -20.55 3.23 21.49
C GLU A 130 -20.17 3.29 22.97
N HIS A 131 -18.97 2.82 23.32
CA HIS A 131 -18.48 2.83 24.71
C HIS A 131 -17.94 4.18 25.15
N GLN A 132 -17.57 5.08 24.24
CA GLN A 132 -17.13 6.44 24.52
C GLN A 132 -16.08 6.55 25.66
N PRO A 133 -14.90 5.93 25.58
CA PRO A 133 -13.92 5.95 26.67
C PRO A 133 -13.52 7.38 27.09
N TRP A 134 -13.61 8.37 26.21
CA TRP A 134 -13.37 9.80 26.50
C TRP A 134 -14.43 10.44 27.38
N ALA A 135 -15.66 9.93 27.38
CA ALA A 135 -16.72 10.35 28.29
C ALA A 135 -16.66 9.52 29.58
N MET A 136 -16.45 8.21 29.45
CA MET A 136 -16.42 7.26 30.55
C MET A 136 -15.31 7.57 31.58
N ILE A 137 -14.12 7.97 31.14
CA ILE A 137 -12.98 8.30 32.04
C ILE A 137 -13.27 9.45 33.00
N LYS A 138 -14.28 10.28 32.71
CA LYS A 138 -14.69 11.41 33.55
C LYS A 138 -15.62 10.99 34.69
N ILE A 139 -16.06 9.74 34.70
CA ILE A 139 -16.97 9.18 35.69
C ILE A 139 -16.12 8.43 36.72
N PRO A 140 -16.09 8.88 38.01
CA PRO A 140 -15.33 8.20 39.04
C PRO A 140 -15.71 6.71 39.18
N GLY A 141 -14.72 5.84 39.30
CA GLY A 141 -14.91 4.39 39.41
C GLY A 141 -15.09 3.64 38.06
N LYS A 142 -14.99 4.33 36.94
CA LYS A 142 -15.08 3.74 35.58
C LYS A 142 -13.72 3.48 34.93
N GLU A 143 -12.63 3.72 35.64
CA GLU A 143 -11.26 3.60 35.13
C GLU A 143 -10.98 2.20 34.58
N ALA A 144 -11.37 1.14 35.30
CA ALA A 144 -11.18 -0.25 34.87
C ALA A 144 -11.97 -0.59 33.58
N GLU A 145 -13.17 -0.01 33.44
CA GLU A 145 -13.97 -0.20 32.22
C GLU A 145 -13.32 0.51 31.03
N VAL A 146 -12.76 1.72 31.21
CA VAL A 146 -12.00 2.44 30.19
C VAL A 146 -10.78 1.63 29.77
N GLN A 147 -10.02 1.08 30.74
CA GLN A 147 -8.88 0.21 30.44
C GLN A 147 -9.32 -0.99 29.59
N GLN A 148 -10.43 -1.61 29.95
CA GLN A 148 -10.96 -2.76 29.24
C GLN A 148 -11.34 -2.43 27.81
N VAL A 149 -12.16 -1.40 27.59
CA VAL A 149 -12.59 -0.98 26.25
C VAL A 149 -11.41 -0.62 25.36
N CYS A 150 -10.43 0.12 25.92
CA CYS A 150 -9.24 0.48 25.18
C CYS A 150 -8.33 -0.73 24.89
N SER A 151 -8.25 -1.70 25.80
CA SER A 151 -7.50 -2.95 25.60
C SER A 151 -8.13 -3.83 24.52
N ASP A 152 -9.46 -3.91 24.49
CA ASP A 152 -10.20 -4.58 23.42
C ASP A 152 -9.93 -3.91 22.06
N GLY A 153 -10.00 -2.57 22.00
CA GLY A 153 -9.67 -1.80 20.79
C GLY A 153 -8.23 -2.01 20.30
N ILE A 154 -7.25 -2.09 21.21
CA ILE A 154 -5.85 -2.38 20.86
C ILE A 154 -5.70 -3.82 20.32
N ASN A 155 -6.41 -4.80 20.86
CA ASN A 155 -6.39 -6.16 20.33
C ASN A 155 -7.04 -6.26 18.95
N MET A 156 -8.15 -5.55 18.73
CA MET A 156 -8.77 -5.43 17.39
C MET A 156 -7.79 -4.79 16.40
N PHE A 157 -7.12 -3.70 16.77
CA PHE A 157 -6.09 -3.06 15.94
C PHE A 157 -4.94 -4.02 15.61
N ARG A 158 -4.44 -4.78 16.60
CA ARG A 158 -3.39 -5.77 16.37
C ARG A 158 -3.79 -6.82 15.32
N ALA A 159 -5.00 -7.37 15.43
CA ALA A 159 -5.50 -8.35 14.47
C ALA A 159 -5.58 -7.75 13.04
N LEU A 160 -6.11 -6.52 12.92
CA LEU A 160 -6.14 -5.82 11.63
C LEU A 160 -4.75 -5.58 11.05
N MET A 161 -3.74 -5.31 11.89
CA MET A 161 -2.35 -5.15 11.44
C MET A 161 -1.75 -6.47 10.94
N ILE A 162 -2.09 -7.61 11.55
CA ILE A 162 -1.67 -8.93 11.05
C ILE A 162 -2.28 -9.17 9.66
N TYR A 163 -3.57 -8.91 9.50
CA TYR A 163 -4.27 -9.06 8.22
C TYR A 163 -3.74 -8.14 7.12
N LEU A 164 -3.34 -6.93 7.47
CA LEU A 164 -2.81 -5.95 6.51
C LEU A 164 -1.31 -6.12 6.23
N LYS A 165 -0.56 -6.85 7.05
CA LYS A 165 0.90 -6.99 6.95
C LYS A 165 1.38 -7.47 5.56
N PRO A 166 0.73 -8.41 4.85
CA PRO A 166 1.13 -8.80 3.50
C PRO A 166 1.14 -7.63 2.50
N VAL A 167 0.25 -6.66 2.68
CA VAL A 167 0.13 -5.47 1.83
C VAL A 167 0.95 -4.31 2.38
N LEU A 168 0.99 -4.12 3.69
CA LEU A 168 1.54 -2.97 4.41
C LEU A 168 2.62 -3.37 5.43
N PRO A 169 3.74 -3.96 5.00
CA PRO A 169 4.76 -4.48 5.91
C PRO A 169 5.41 -3.40 6.79
N SER A 170 5.67 -2.19 6.26
CA SER A 170 6.28 -1.12 7.04
C SER A 170 5.32 -0.51 8.06
N LEU A 171 4.03 -0.42 7.74
CA LEU A 171 2.99 0.00 8.70
C LEU A 171 2.89 -1.04 9.83
N ALA A 172 2.91 -2.33 9.51
CA ALA A 172 2.93 -3.40 10.48
C ALA A 172 4.15 -3.32 11.41
N THR A 173 5.35 -3.07 10.87
CA THR A 173 6.56 -2.88 11.68
C THR A 173 6.43 -1.69 12.64
N ARG A 174 5.85 -0.58 12.20
CA ARG A 174 5.58 0.57 13.08
C ARG A 174 4.56 0.25 14.18
N ALA A 175 3.54 -0.55 13.83
CA ALA A 175 2.55 -1.04 14.80
C ALA A 175 3.15 -2.02 15.80
N GLU A 176 4.00 -2.94 15.37
CA GLU A 176 4.77 -3.89 16.20
C GLU A 176 5.61 -3.14 17.25
N ALA A 177 6.31 -2.10 16.82
CA ALA A 177 7.08 -1.25 17.72
C ALA A 177 6.19 -0.54 18.76
N PHE A 178 5.01 -0.06 18.39
CA PHE A 178 4.04 0.52 19.33
C PHE A 178 3.47 -0.56 20.27
N LEU A 179 3.05 -1.68 19.72
CA LEU A 179 2.50 -2.81 20.48
C LEU A 179 3.53 -3.48 21.38
N ASN A 180 4.82 -3.19 21.23
CA ASN A 180 5.92 -3.82 21.97
C ASN A 180 5.92 -5.35 21.82
N VAL A 181 5.80 -5.83 20.59
CA VAL A 181 5.77 -7.25 20.23
C VAL A 181 6.87 -7.58 19.22
N ALA A 182 7.24 -8.85 19.14
CA ALA A 182 8.03 -9.40 18.05
C ALA A 182 7.29 -9.21 16.69
N PRO A 183 7.97 -9.38 15.54
CA PRO A 183 7.31 -9.32 14.25
C PRO A 183 6.07 -10.20 14.21
N LEU A 184 4.91 -9.57 13.98
CA LEU A 184 3.61 -10.24 13.98
C LEU A 184 3.54 -11.30 12.87
N MET A 185 3.08 -12.48 13.24
CA MET A 185 2.88 -13.61 12.36
C MET A 185 1.39 -13.98 12.31
N TRP A 186 0.98 -14.72 11.28
CA TRP A 186 -0.41 -15.16 11.13
C TRP A 186 -0.90 -15.99 12.31
N ASP A 187 -0.03 -16.81 12.89
CA ASP A 187 -0.33 -17.66 14.04
C ASP A 187 -0.61 -16.84 15.33
N ASP A 188 -0.16 -15.60 15.40
CA ASP A 188 -0.44 -14.71 16.52
C ASP A 188 -1.93 -14.34 16.64
N LEU A 189 -2.74 -14.61 15.60
CA LEU A 189 -4.20 -14.49 15.67
C LEU A 189 -4.84 -15.55 16.59
N SER A 190 -4.10 -16.58 17.01
CA SER A 190 -4.59 -17.62 17.91
C SER A 190 -4.90 -17.11 19.33
N ALA A 191 -4.28 -16.01 19.76
CA ALA A 191 -4.48 -15.47 21.10
C ALA A 191 -4.33 -13.92 21.11
N PRO A 192 -5.18 -13.22 21.87
CA PRO A 192 -5.04 -11.78 22.08
C PRO A 192 -3.91 -11.45 23.08
N LEU A 193 -3.51 -10.17 23.10
CA LEU A 193 -2.62 -9.63 24.14
C LEU A 193 -3.38 -9.50 25.47
N ALA A 194 -2.80 -10.01 26.54
CA ALA A 194 -3.33 -9.96 27.90
C ALA A 194 -2.23 -9.56 28.89
N ASN A 195 -2.52 -8.70 29.86
CA ASN A 195 -1.52 -8.17 30.80
C ASN A 195 -0.25 -7.68 30.09
N HIS A 196 -0.39 -6.99 28.97
CA HIS A 196 0.70 -6.65 28.08
C HIS A 196 1.04 -5.16 28.18
N GLN A 197 2.35 -4.85 28.14
CA GLN A 197 2.86 -3.49 28.22
C GLN A 197 3.09 -2.91 26.82
N LEU A 198 2.38 -1.83 26.49
CA LEU A 198 2.57 -1.07 25.25
C LEU A 198 3.71 -0.06 25.39
N ASN A 199 4.36 0.24 24.28
CA ASN A 199 5.22 1.42 24.16
C ASN A 199 4.39 2.70 24.03
N LYS A 200 5.04 3.87 24.19
CA LYS A 200 4.38 5.16 23.94
C LYS A 200 3.93 5.26 22.50
N PHE A 201 2.65 5.60 22.32
CA PHE A 201 2.11 5.81 20.98
C PHE A 201 2.72 7.03 20.30
N LYS A 202 3.21 6.81 19.08
CA LYS A 202 3.59 7.86 18.13
C LYS A 202 2.75 7.66 16.88
N PRO A 203 2.40 8.73 16.14
CA PRO A 203 1.69 8.57 14.86
C PRO A 203 2.43 7.59 13.95
N ILE A 204 1.79 6.47 13.61
CA ILE A 204 2.39 5.38 12.83
C ILE A 204 2.17 5.54 11.32
N LEU A 205 1.24 6.41 10.91
CA LEU A 205 1.00 6.78 9.52
C LEU A 205 0.54 8.23 9.45
N ALA A 206 1.10 8.99 8.51
CA ALA A 206 0.68 10.35 8.22
C ALA A 206 -0.49 10.37 7.21
N ARG A 207 -1.25 11.46 7.17
CA ARG A 207 -2.21 11.70 6.09
C ARG A 207 -1.45 11.97 4.79
N LEU A 208 -1.98 11.43 3.71
CA LEU A 208 -1.53 11.73 2.36
C LEU A 208 -2.13 13.09 1.95
N GLU A 209 -1.27 14.06 1.68
CA GLU A 209 -1.69 15.41 1.30
C GLU A 209 -1.74 15.55 -0.22
N GLN A 210 -2.78 16.18 -0.74
CA GLN A 210 -2.90 16.43 -2.19
C GLN A 210 -1.71 17.23 -2.75
N ARG A 211 -1.13 18.13 -1.96
CA ARG A 211 0.06 18.89 -2.34
C ARG A 211 1.27 18.00 -2.63
N ASP A 212 1.42 16.86 -1.93
CA ASP A 212 2.56 15.96 -2.13
C ASP A 212 2.35 15.09 -3.37
N VAL A 213 1.09 14.73 -3.67
CA VAL A 213 0.73 14.11 -4.95
C VAL A 213 0.96 15.10 -6.11
N ALA A 214 0.59 16.37 -5.96
CA ALA A 214 0.84 17.40 -6.97
C ALA A 214 2.34 17.59 -7.25
N LYS A 215 3.19 17.58 -6.22
CA LYS A 215 4.66 17.62 -6.37
C LYS A 215 5.19 16.40 -7.14
N LEU A 216 4.70 15.19 -6.80
CA LEU A 216 5.05 13.97 -7.53
C LEU A 216 4.73 14.08 -9.02
N ILE A 217 3.54 14.57 -9.37
CA ILE A 217 3.13 14.74 -10.77
C ILE A 217 4.01 15.77 -11.48
N ALA A 218 4.27 16.93 -10.85
CA ALA A 218 5.14 17.96 -11.40
C ALA A 218 6.55 17.40 -11.67
N ALA A 219 7.17 16.74 -10.69
CA ALA A 219 8.50 16.12 -10.84
C ALA A 219 8.53 15.00 -11.91
N SER A 220 7.44 14.25 -12.05
CA SER A 220 7.33 13.21 -13.09
C SER A 220 7.25 13.82 -14.50
N THR A 221 6.78 15.07 -14.60
CA THR A 221 6.72 15.81 -15.88
C THR A 221 8.04 16.48 -16.20
N GLU A 222 8.76 17.02 -15.20
CA GLU A 222 10.05 17.71 -15.35
C GLU A 222 11.21 16.77 -15.71
N SER A 223 11.25 15.56 -15.18
CA SER A 223 12.25 14.53 -15.54
C SER A 223 12.23 14.16 -17.03
N LYS A 224 11.26 14.66 -17.78
CA LYS A 224 11.19 14.57 -19.23
C LYS A 224 12.16 15.52 -19.93
N SER A 225 12.33 16.74 -19.40
CA SER A 225 13.17 17.78 -20.05
C SER A 225 14.66 17.43 -20.04
N GLU A 226 15.11 16.64 -19.06
CA GLU A 226 16.52 16.23 -18.95
C GLU A 226 16.85 15.01 -19.83
N ILE A 227 15.88 14.12 -20.08
CA ILE A 227 16.09 12.92 -20.91
C ILE A 227 16.03 13.27 -22.40
N ASP A 228 15.20 14.26 -22.79
CA ASP A 228 15.09 14.72 -24.18
C ASP A 228 16.26 15.63 -24.60
N SER A 229 17.06 16.15 -23.66
CA SER A 229 18.25 16.97 -23.97
C SER A 229 19.50 16.14 -24.36
N ASP A 230 19.51 14.82 -24.10
CA ASP A 230 20.60 13.92 -24.48
C ASP A 230 20.39 13.20 -25.81
N THR A 231 19.30 13.51 -26.53
CA THR A 231 19.08 12.98 -27.88
C THR A 231 19.58 14.00 -28.89
N PRO A 232 20.59 13.71 -29.71
CA PRO A 232 21.04 14.65 -30.74
C PRO A 232 19.90 14.91 -31.74
N PRO A 233 19.77 16.15 -32.28
CA PRO A 233 18.66 16.54 -33.11
C PRO A 233 18.69 15.75 -34.43
N THR A 234 17.71 14.90 -34.64
CA THR A 234 17.44 14.27 -35.93
C THR A 234 16.90 15.31 -36.91
N GLY A 235 17.81 16.02 -37.54
CA GLY A 235 17.49 16.88 -38.65
C GLY A 235 17.18 16.03 -39.89
N SER A 236 15.99 16.15 -40.40
CA SER A 236 15.61 15.59 -41.70
C SER A 236 16.35 16.37 -42.83
N PRO A 237 17.08 15.72 -43.71
CA PRO A 237 17.56 16.38 -44.91
C PRO A 237 16.56 16.21 -46.05
N GLN A 238 16.12 17.33 -46.58
CA GLN A 238 15.48 17.40 -47.90
C GLN A 238 16.45 16.96 -49.01
N THR A 239 15.98 16.09 -49.85
CA THR A 239 16.62 15.63 -51.09
C THR A 239 17.06 16.74 -52.03
N LYS A 240 18.34 16.75 -52.43
CA LYS A 240 18.79 17.10 -53.77
C LYS A 240 19.98 16.24 -54.15
N GLY A 241 19.87 15.53 -55.24
CA GLY A 241 20.81 14.54 -55.68
C GLY A 241 22.11 15.11 -56.22
N SER A 242 23.17 14.33 -56.10
CA SER A 242 24.28 14.22 -57.06
C SER A 242 25.08 12.95 -56.78
N LYS A 243 25.38 12.24 -57.83
CA LYS A 243 26.18 10.99 -57.88
C LYS A 243 27.64 11.30 -57.53
N THR A 244 28.29 10.51 -56.70
CA THR A 244 29.64 9.97 -57.04
C THR A 244 30.00 8.81 -56.05
N LYS A 245 30.77 7.89 -56.57
CA LYS A 245 31.16 6.56 -56.11
C LYS A 245 32.15 6.58 -54.93
N SER A 246 32.09 5.51 -54.19
CA SER A 246 33.11 4.57 -53.70
C SER A 246 33.50 4.67 -52.25
N SER A 247 33.51 3.56 -51.70
CA SER A 247 34.34 2.73 -50.82
C SER A 247 33.68 2.34 -49.49
N ASN A 248 33.59 1.02 -49.34
CA ASN A 248 33.20 0.28 -48.14
C ASN A 248 34.07 0.65 -46.93
N GLU A 249 33.41 0.92 -45.81
CA GLU A 249 33.80 0.46 -44.48
C GLU A 249 32.51 0.30 -43.66
N GLN A 250 32.10 -0.94 -43.44
CA GLN A 250 31.01 -1.30 -42.53
C GLN A 250 31.50 -1.16 -41.08
N GLU A 251 31.22 -0.05 -40.44
CA GLU A 251 31.16 -0.02 -38.98
C GLU A 251 29.89 -0.75 -38.55
N SER A 252 30.06 -1.96 -38.00
CA SER A 252 28.99 -2.74 -37.41
C SER A 252 28.51 -2.07 -36.13
N SER A 253 27.37 -1.40 -36.22
CA SER A 253 26.64 -0.94 -35.02
C SER A 253 26.30 -2.14 -34.16
N PRO A 254 26.52 -2.08 -32.81
CA PRO A 254 26.16 -3.17 -31.92
C PRO A 254 24.63 -3.33 -31.72
N TYR A 255 23.85 -2.51 -32.40
CA TYR A 255 22.39 -2.53 -32.35
C TYR A 255 21.78 -2.85 -33.69
N ILE A 256 20.75 -3.70 -33.71
CA ILE A 256 19.94 -3.98 -34.91
C ILE A 256 18.97 -2.81 -35.14
N SER A 257 18.72 -2.48 -36.41
CA SER A 257 17.73 -1.48 -36.79
C SER A 257 16.30 -2.00 -36.59
N ILE A 258 15.34 -1.09 -36.50
CA ILE A 258 13.91 -1.47 -36.42
C ILE A 258 13.46 -2.23 -37.69
N ASP A 259 14.05 -1.94 -38.82
CA ASP A 259 13.76 -2.62 -40.08
C ASP A 259 14.33 -4.03 -40.09
N ASP A 260 15.46 -4.28 -39.41
CA ASP A 260 16.02 -5.63 -39.26
C ASP A 260 15.21 -6.43 -38.25
N PHE A 261 14.74 -5.79 -37.20
CA PHE A 261 13.85 -6.41 -36.22
C PHE A 261 12.51 -6.84 -36.83
N ASN A 262 11.93 -6.02 -37.71
CA ASN A 262 10.68 -6.32 -38.40
C ASN A 262 10.79 -7.48 -39.41
N LYS A 263 12.00 -7.90 -39.77
CA LYS A 263 12.24 -9.08 -40.64
C LYS A 263 12.19 -10.41 -39.85
N ILE A 264 12.18 -10.34 -38.50
CA ILE A 264 12.19 -11.54 -37.65
C ILE A 264 10.75 -12.06 -37.52
N ASP A 265 10.54 -13.31 -37.92
CA ASP A 265 9.24 -14.01 -37.74
C ASP A 265 9.26 -14.80 -36.43
N PHE A 266 8.53 -14.29 -35.41
CA PHE A 266 8.38 -14.95 -34.12
C PHE A 266 7.22 -15.94 -34.17
N ARG A 267 7.51 -17.22 -33.91
CA ARG A 267 6.49 -18.27 -33.86
C ARG A 267 6.51 -18.97 -32.49
N VAL A 268 5.32 -19.25 -31.97
CA VAL A 268 5.19 -20.05 -30.77
C VAL A 268 5.40 -21.52 -31.13
N ALA A 269 6.34 -22.20 -30.48
CA ALA A 269 6.60 -23.62 -30.64
C ALA A 269 6.53 -24.36 -29.32
N LYS A 270 6.00 -25.58 -29.34
CA LYS A 270 6.02 -26.50 -28.18
C LYS A 270 7.26 -27.39 -28.31
N VAL A 271 8.12 -27.37 -27.29
CA VAL A 271 9.24 -28.32 -27.19
C VAL A 271 8.67 -29.72 -26.92
N ILE A 272 8.92 -30.68 -27.82
CA ILE A 272 8.41 -32.04 -27.72
C ILE A 272 9.48 -32.96 -27.14
N ALA A 273 10.77 -32.72 -27.39
CA ALA A 273 11.89 -33.45 -26.83
C ALA A 273 13.14 -32.54 -26.79
N ALA A 274 14.01 -32.75 -25.81
CA ALA A 274 15.35 -32.19 -25.76
C ALA A 274 16.35 -33.29 -25.41
N GLU A 275 17.43 -33.42 -26.20
CA GLU A 275 18.53 -34.32 -25.93
C GLU A 275 19.71 -33.51 -25.38
N HIS A 276 20.46 -34.08 -24.44
CA HIS A 276 21.65 -33.48 -23.82
C HIS A 276 22.88 -33.72 -24.68
#